data_c935436cfb17b684dd6c13ba517177a8
#
_entry.id   c935436cfb17b684dd6c13ba517177a8
#
_cell.length_a   1.000
_cell.length_b   1.000
_cell.length_c   1.000
_cell.angle_alpha   90.00
_cell.angle_beta   90.00
_cell.angle_gamma   90.00
#
_symmetry.space_group_name_H-M   'P 1'
#
loop_
_entity.id
_entity.type
_entity.pdbx_description
1 polymer ?
#
loop_
_entity_poly.entity_id
_entity_poly.type
_entity_poly.pdbx_seq_one_letter_code
_entity_poly.pdbx_strand_id
1 'polypeptide(L)'
;MLRLKDIKKSYAVGDFMQNALNGVTVSFRKNEFVAILGPSGSGKTTLLNIIGGLDRYDIGDLVINGKSTKNFKDSEWDAYRNNSVGFVFQSYNLIGHISVVQNIELSLTLSGVSKAIRRKKAMDALTLVGLKEHAKKNPSQLSGGQMQRVAI
;
A
#
# COMPACT_ATOMS: atom_id res chain seq x y z
N MET A 1 -13.05 7.96 8.33
CA MET A 1 -13.84 8.38 7.15
C MET A 1 -12.89 9.03 6.15
N LEU A 2 -12.97 8.65 4.88
CA LEU A 2 -12.12 9.17 3.81
C LEU A 2 -13.03 9.76 2.73
N ARG A 3 -12.69 10.94 2.22
CA ARG A 3 -13.48 11.64 1.19
C ARG A 3 -12.56 12.27 0.15
N LEU A 4 -12.86 11.98 -1.10
CA LEU A 4 -12.26 12.63 -2.26
C LEU A 4 -13.25 13.66 -2.81
N LYS A 5 -12.75 14.85 -3.17
CA LYS A 5 -13.54 15.94 -3.74
C LYS A 5 -12.84 16.45 -4.99
N ASP A 6 -13.46 16.24 -6.15
CA ASP A 6 -12.99 16.69 -7.47
C ASP A 6 -11.49 16.35 -7.72
N ILE A 7 -11.08 15.12 -7.41
CA ILE A 7 -9.68 14.70 -7.58
C ILE A 7 -9.35 14.57 -9.06
N LYS A 8 -8.36 15.32 -9.51
CA LYS A 8 -7.78 15.21 -10.85
C LYS A 8 -6.31 14.84 -10.75
N LYS A 9 -5.87 13.99 -11.69
CA LYS A 9 -4.48 13.56 -11.81
C LYS A 9 -4.12 13.35 -13.25
N SER A 10 -3.00 13.92 -13.67
CA SER A 10 -2.45 13.76 -15.00
C SER A 10 -0.98 13.35 -14.93
N TYR A 11 -0.53 12.61 -15.93
CA TYR A 11 0.88 12.21 -16.08
C TYR A 11 1.39 12.67 -17.44
N ALA A 12 2.62 13.18 -17.47
CA ALA A 12 3.33 13.45 -18.71
C ALA A 12 3.84 12.12 -19.30
N VAL A 13 3.46 11.83 -20.54
CA VAL A 13 3.92 10.65 -21.30
C VAL A 13 4.51 11.16 -22.62
N GLY A 14 5.84 11.34 -22.67
CA GLY A 14 6.48 12.05 -23.77
C GLY A 14 5.95 13.48 -23.88
N ASP A 15 5.50 13.86 -25.07
CA ASP A 15 4.94 15.19 -25.34
C ASP A 15 3.43 15.33 -25.02
N PHE A 16 2.81 14.27 -24.51
CA PHE A 16 1.37 14.25 -24.22
C PHE A 16 1.08 14.22 -22.72
N MET A 17 -0.05 14.85 -22.33
CA MET A 17 -0.60 14.73 -20.98
C MET A 17 -1.73 13.69 -20.95
N GLN A 18 -1.55 12.64 -20.18
CA GLN A 18 -2.56 11.62 -19.97
C GLN A 18 -3.34 11.90 -18.68
N ASN A 19 -4.64 12.18 -18.80
CA ASN A 19 -5.53 12.36 -17.66
C ASN A 19 -5.89 10.98 -17.08
N ALA A 20 -5.34 10.66 -15.91
CA ALA A 20 -5.63 9.41 -15.21
C ALA A 20 -6.89 9.50 -14.34
N LEU A 21 -7.13 10.65 -13.73
CA LEU A 21 -8.36 10.96 -12.98
C LEU A 21 -8.91 12.31 -13.42
N ASN A 22 -10.22 12.38 -13.66
CA ASN A 22 -10.88 13.59 -14.16
C ASN A 22 -12.07 14.00 -13.28
N GLY A 23 -11.79 14.50 -12.07
CA GLY A 23 -12.81 15.02 -11.16
C GLY A 23 -13.51 13.94 -10.33
N VAL A 24 -12.77 12.99 -9.76
CA VAL A 24 -13.35 11.93 -8.94
C VAL A 24 -13.81 12.47 -7.59
N THR A 25 -15.11 12.28 -7.31
CA THR A 25 -15.71 12.62 -6.02
C THR A 25 -16.37 11.37 -5.43
N VAL A 26 -15.86 10.91 -4.28
CA VAL A 26 -16.37 9.72 -3.58
C VAL A 26 -16.08 9.81 -2.10
N SER A 27 -16.91 9.19 -1.28
CA SER A 27 -16.73 9.11 0.18
C SER A 27 -16.78 7.66 0.64
N PHE A 28 -15.87 7.29 1.52
CA PHE A 28 -15.80 5.96 2.14
C PHE A 28 -16.13 6.07 3.63
N ARG A 29 -16.95 5.17 4.12
CA ARG A 29 -17.34 5.11 5.53
C ARG A 29 -16.25 4.41 6.35
N LYS A 30 -16.33 4.52 7.65
CA LYS A 30 -15.47 3.76 8.55
C LYS A 30 -15.86 2.28 8.49
N ASN A 31 -14.87 1.38 8.49
CA ASN A 31 -15.05 -0.07 8.45
C ASN A 31 -15.86 -0.58 7.23
N GLU A 32 -15.74 0.09 6.10
CA GLU A 32 -16.39 -0.29 4.85
C GLU A 32 -15.45 -1.14 4.00
N PHE A 33 -15.97 -2.24 3.45
CA PHE A 33 -15.31 -3.00 2.39
C PHE A 33 -15.75 -2.44 1.04
N VAL A 34 -14.80 -2.03 0.21
CA VAL A 34 -15.06 -1.39 -1.08
C VAL A 34 -14.32 -2.09 -2.20
N ALA A 35 -15.01 -2.36 -3.31
CA ALA A 35 -14.40 -2.82 -4.55
C ALA A 35 -14.45 -1.69 -5.61
N ILE A 36 -13.30 -1.40 -6.23
CA ILE A 36 -13.18 -0.44 -7.34
C ILE A 36 -13.10 -1.24 -8.63
N LEU A 37 -14.12 -1.15 -9.47
CA LEU A 37 -14.24 -1.89 -10.71
C LEU A 37 -14.06 -0.97 -11.92
N GLY A 38 -13.59 -1.53 -13.03
CA GLY A 38 -13.43 -0.81 -14.30
C GLY A 38 -12.40 -1.49 -15.22
N PRO A 39 -12.37 -1.12 -16.51
CA PRO A 39 -11.42 -1.67 -17.49
C PRO A 39 -9.98 -1.29 -17.15
N SER A 40 -9.01 -1.93 -17.82
CA SER A 40 -7.60 -1.54 -17.72
C SER A 40 -7.44 -0.09 -18.16
N GLY A 41 -6.57 0.68 -17.48
CA GLY A 41 -6.35 2.10 -17.79
C GLY A 41 -7.39 3.07 -17.24
N SER A 42 -8.44 2.63 -16.53
CA SER A 42 -9.48 3.52 -15.99
C SER A 42 -9.10 4.28 -14.71
N GLY A 43 -7.82 4.31 -14.34
CA GLY A 43 -7.34 5.10 -13.20
C GLY A 43 -7.46 4.45 -11.82
N LYS A 44 -7.88 3.17 -11.71
CA LYS A 44 -8.06 2.47 -10.42
C LYS A 44 -6.80 2.48 -9.55
N THR A 45 -5.67 2.11 -10.14
CA THR A 45 -4.38 2.10 -9.43
C THR A 45 -3.95 3.50 -9.02
N THR A 46 -4.15 4.50 -9.90
CA THR A 46 -3.89 5.91 -9.58
C THR A 46 -4.73 6.37 -8.39
N LEU A 47 -6.02 6.03 -8.40
CA LEU A 47 -6.92 6.37 -7.29
C LEU A 47 -6.48 5.74 -5.97
N LEU A 48 -6.14 4.44 -5.99
CA LEU A 48 -5.64 3.73 -4.81
C LEU A 48 -4.30 4.30 -4.31
N ASN A 49 -3.39 4.66 -5.21
CA ASN A 49 -2.11 5.27 -4.86
C ASN A 49 -2.30 6.65 -4.21
N ILE A 50 -3.23 7.46 -4.69
CA ILE A 50 -3.56 8.76 -4.09
C ILE A 50 -4.19 8.56 -2.71
N ILE A 51 -5.17 7.65 -2.58
CA ILE A 51 -5.80 7.32 -1.29
C ILE A 51 -4.75 6.83 -0.28
N GLY A 52 -3.81 6.01 -0.72
CA GLY A 52 -2.74 5.48 0.13
C GLY A 52 -1.59 6.45 0.39
N GLY A 53 -1.58 7.62 -0.27
CA GLY A 53 -0.50 8.60 -0.13
C GLY A 53 0.80 8.20 -0.83
N LEU A 54 0.76 7.27 -1.79
CA LEU A 54 1.91 6.89 -2.64
C LEU A 54 2.09 7.87 -3.79
N ASP A 55 1.03 8.57 -4.19
CA ASP A 55 1.05 9.59 -5.22
C ASP A 55 0.27 10.83 -4.76
N ARG A 56 0.51 11.97 -5.41
CA ARG A 56 -0.17 13.23 -5.14
C ARG A 56 -1.21 13.50 -6.22
N TYR A 57 -2.34 14.06 -5.84
CA TYR A 57 -3.31 14.60 -6.80
C TYR A 57 -2.90 16.01 -7.24
N ASP A 58 -3.31 16.41 -8.44
CA ASP A 58 -2.97 17.73 -9.00
C ASP A 58 -4.03 18.77 -8.58
N ILE A 59 -5.32 18.38 -8.59
CA ILE A 59 -6.44 19.25 -8.24
C ILE A 59 -7.41 18.46 -7.35
N GLY A 60 -8.16 19.18 -6.52
CA GLY A 60 -9.17 18.59 -5.64
C GLY A 60 -8.77 18.61 -4.18
N ASP A 61 -9.38 17.75 -3.38
CA ASP A 61 -9.07 17.59 -1.96
C ASP A 61 -9.32 16.16 -1.48
N LEU A 62 -8.30 15.55 -0.91
CA LEU A 62 -8.43 14.30 -0.17
C LEU A 62 -8.55 14.63 1.32
N VAL A 63 -9.68 14.27 1.92
CA VAL A 63 -9.95 14.50 3.34
C VAL A 63 -9.89 13.18 4.10
N ILE A 64 -8.98 13.07 5.07
CA ILE A 64 -8.76 11.89 5.91
C ILE A 64 -9.17 12.23 7.34
N ASN A 65 -10.16 11.51 7.88
CA ASN A 65 -10.68 11.74 9.24
C ASN A 65 -11.02 13.20 9.55
N GLY A 66 -11.58 13.90 8.54
CA GLY A 66 -11.97 15.30 8.66
C GLY A 66 -10.85 16.32 8.37
N LYS A 67 -9.60 15.87 8.21
CA LYS A 67 -8.46 16.75 7.90
C LYS A 67 -8.15 16.72 6.40
N SER A 68 -8.12 17.90 5.76
CA SER A 68 -7.68 18.06 4.36
C SER A 68 -6.19 17.78 4.23
N THR A 69 -5.81 17.08 3.15
CA THR A 69 -4.40 16.75 2.87
C THR A 69 -3.72 17.75 1.95
N LYS A 70 -4.40 18.83 1.53
CA LYS A 70 -3.85 19.84 0.60
C LYS A 70 -2.50 20.42 1.06
N ASN A 71 -2.36 20.63 2.35
CA ASN A 71 -1.18 21.24 2.95
C ASN A 71 -0.31 20.23 3.72
N PHE A 72 -0.52 18.94 3.49
CA PHE A 72 0.30 17.91 4.14
C PHE A 72 1.75 18.01 3.68
N LYS A 73 2.64 18.09 4.66
CA LYS A 73 4.09 17.97 4.44
C LYS A 73 4.46 16.49 4.24
N ASP A 74 5.64 16.23 3.71
CA ASP A 74 6.10 14.85 3.50
C ASP A 74 6.10 14.03 4.79
N SER A 75 6.47 14.62 5.92
CA SER A 75 6.41 13.97 7.23
C SER A 75 4.99 13.55 7.66
N GLU A 76 3.95 14.30 7.29
CA GLU A 76 2.55 13.94 7.59
C GLU A 76 2.08 12.78 6.70
N TRP A 77 2.52 12.76 5.45
CA TRP A 77 2.27 11.63 4.55
C TRP A 77 3.02 10.37 4.98
N ASP A 78 4.27 10.49 5.45
CA ASP A 78 5.02 9.38 6.03
C ASP A 78 4.32 8.81 7.26
N ALA A 79 3.86 9.69 8.16
CA ALA A 79 3.08 9.27 9.33
C ALA A 79 1.76 8.57 8.93
N TYR A 80 1.08 9.08 7.90
CA TYR A 80 -0.15 8.46 7.39
C TYR A 80 0.12 7.06 6.81
N ARG A 81 1.13 6.91 5.95
CA ARG A 81 1.51 5.61 5.38
C ARG A 81 1.93 4.60 6.45
N ASN A 82 2.72 5.05 7.42
CA ASN A 82 3.27 4.16 8.44
C ASN A 82 2.24 3.73 9.49
N ASN A 83 1.26 4.58 9.81
CA ASN A 83 0.36 4.35 10.93
C ASN A 83 -1.09 4.04 10.54
N SER A 84 -1.49 4.34 9.30
CA SER A 84 -2.91 4.29 8.92
C SER A 84 -3.20 3.46 7.68
N VAL A 85 -2.18 3.06 6.89
CA VAL A 85 -2.36 2.35 5.62
C VAL A 85 -1.51 1.10 5.59
N GLY A 86 -2.09 -0.01 5.11
CA GLY A 86 -1.37 -1.21 4.72
C GLY A 86 -1.58 -1.45 3.22
N PHE A 87 -0.51 -1.75 2.51
CA PHE A 87 -0.56 -2.04 1.08
C PHE A 87 -0.34 -3.53 0.82
N VAL A 88 -1.21 -4.12 0.01
CA VAL A 88 -0.99 -5.43 -0.61
C VAL A 88 -0.88 -5.23 -2.11
N PHE A 89 0.32 -5.39 -2.65
CA PHE A 89 0.60 -5.16 -4.06
C PHE A 89 0.31 -6.40 -4.91
N GLN A 90 -0.11 -6.19 -6.15
CA GLN A 90 -0.36 -7.26 -7.11
C GLN A 90 0.90 -8.09 -7.42
N SER A 91 2.07 -7.47 -7.43
CA SER A 91 3.38 -8.10 -7.67
C SER A 91 4.09 -8.59 -6.41
N TYR A 92 3.36 -8.64 -5.27
CA TYR A 92 3.83 -9.04 -3.94
C TYR A 92 4.95 -8.18 -3.35
N ASN A 93 5.81 -7.55 -4.14
CA ASN A 93 6.94 -6.70 -3.75
C ASN A 93 7.90 -7.34 -2.73
N LEU A 94 8.07 -8.65 -2.82
CA LEU A 94 9.02 -9.38 -1.99
C LEU A 94 10.44 -9.25 -2.56
N ILE A 95 11.41 -9.06 -1.67
CA ILE A 95 12.83 -8.95 -2.03
C ILE A 95 13.35 -10.38 -2.26
N GLY A 96 13.67 -10.71 -3.53
CA GLY A 96 13.94 -12.07 -3.97
C GLY A 96 15.22 -12.72 -3.41
N HIS A 97 16.23 -11.91 -3.04
CA HIS A 97 17.53 -12.40 -2.56
C HIS A 97 17.62 -12.56 -1.04
N ILE A 98 16.59 -12.23 -0.30
CA ILE A 98 16.48 -12.48 1.13
C ILE A 98 15.38 -13.49 1.45
N SER A 99 15.45 -14.14 2.61
CA SER A 99 14.47 -15.15 2.98
C SER A 99 13.10 -14.56 3.28
N VAL A 100 12.08 -15.43 3.24
CA VAL A 100 10.69 -15.09 3.56
C VAL A 100 10.56 -14.37 4.90
N VAL A 101 11.18 -14.92 5.95
CA VAL A 101 11.12 -14.31 7.27
C VAL A 101 11.85 -12.96 7.32
N GLN A 102 12.94 -12.78 6.57
CA GLN A 102 13.65 -11.50 6.48
C GLN A 102 12.80 -10.44 5.75
N ASN A 103 12.02 -10.82 4.72
CA ASN A 103 11.06 -9.92 4.09
C ASN A 103 10.06 -9.36 5.10
N ILE A 104 9.52 -10.20 5.99
CA ILE A 104 8.58 -9.76 7.04
C ILE A 104 9.29 -8.92 8.10
N GLU A 105 10.51 -9.30 8.50
CA GLU A 105 11.30 -8.54 9.48
C GLU A 105 11.61 -7.11 9.02
N LEU A 106 11.65 -6.86 7.70
CA LEU A 106 12.02 -5.55 7.12
C LEU A 106 11.05 -4.45 7.57
N SER A 107 9.75 -4.72 7.54
CA SER A 107 8.72 -3.76 7.96
C SER A 107 8.89 -3.32 9.42
N LEU A 108 9.36 -4.22 10.29
CA LEU A 108 9.61 -3.96 11.70
C LEU A 108 10.99 -3.33 11.97
N THR A 109 11.91 -3.41 11.00
CA THR A 109 13.26 -2.85 11.13
C THR A 109 13.22 -1.34 11.18
N LEU A 110 12.43 -0.74 10.30
CA LEU A 110 12.25 0.72 10.21
C LEU A 110 11.55 1.31 11.44
N SER A 111 10.81 0.49 12.19
CA SER A 111 10.12 0.89 13.42
C SER A 111 10.99 0.78 14.68
N GLY A 112 12.30 0.53 14.56
CA GLY A 112 13.22 0.46 15.69
C GLY A 112 13.05 -0.76 16.61
N VAL A 113 12.29 -1.77 16.20
CA VAL A 113 12.04 -2.99 16.99
C VAL A 113 13.32 -3.85 17.06
N SER A 114 13.66 -4.37 18.23
CA SER A 114 14.86 -5.22 18.42
C SER A 114 14.80 -6.51 17.58
N LYS A 115 15.97 -7.01 17.16
CA LYS A 115 16.09 -8.20 16.28
C LYS A 115 15.33 -9.43 16.83
N ALA A 116 15.44 -9.69 18.13
CA ALA A 116 14.78 -10.84 18.76
C ALA A 116 13.25 -10.72 18.67
N ILE A 117 12.71 -9.53 18.95
CA ILE A 117 11.27 -9.26 18.89
C ILE A 117 10.77 -9.31 17.42
N ARG A 118 11.50 -8.73 16.47
CA ARG A 118 11.17 -8.81 15.04
C ARG A 118 11.07 -10.26 14.58
N ARG A 119 12.09 -11.06 14.92
CA ARG A 119 12.13 -12.48 14.54
C ARG A 119 10.93 -13.24 15.10
N LYS A 120 10.60 -13.04 16.38
CA LYS A 120 9.43 -13.66 16.99
C LYS A 120 8.16 -13.27 16.25
N LYS A 121 7.89 -11.96 16.08
CA LYS A 121 6.70 -11.47 15.38
C LYS A 121 6.58 -12.00 13.95
N ALA A 122 7.69 -12.03 13.20
CA ALA A 122 7.71 -12.57 11.85
C ALA A 122 7.38 -14.07 11.81
N MET A 123 7.91 -14.85 12.74
CA MET A 123 7.59 -16.28 12.85
C MET A 123 6.15 -16.53 13.27
N ASP A 124 5.61 -15.73 14.18
CA ASP A 124 4.20 -15.80 14.61
C ASP A 124 3.27 -15.49 13.42
N ALA A 125 3.57 -14.46 12.64
CA ALA A 125 2.81 -14.12 11.42
C ALA A 125 2.86 -15.26 10.38
N LEU A 126 4.04 -15.85 10.13
CA LEU A 126 4.17 -17.00 9.23
C LEU A 126 3.38 -18.21 9.70
N THR A 127 3.28 -18.41 11.00
CA THR A 127 2.48 -19.49 11.59
C THR A 127 1.00 -19.27 11.32
N LEU A 128 0.50 -18.03 11.49
CA LEU A 128 -0.91 -17.67 11.24
C LEU A 128 -1.33 -17.95 9.79
N VAL A 129 -0.44 -17.73 8.81
CA VAL A 129 -0.72 -17.94 7.38
C VAL A 129 -0.30 -19.33 6.88
N GLY A 130 0.12 -20.24 7.77
CA GLY A 130 0.49 -21.62 7.44
C GLY A 130 1.81 -21.76 6.66
N LEU A 131 2.76 -20.84 6.86
CA LEU A 131 4.04 -20.79 6.11
C LEU A 131 5.29 -20.88 6.99
N LYS A 132 5.16 -21.30 8.26
CA LYS A 132 6.27 -21.42 9.20
C LYS A 132 7.46 -22.21 8.65
N GLU A 133 7.19 -23.34 8.01
CA GLU A 133 8.21 -24.23 7.43
C GLU A 133 8.94 -23.60 6.22
N HIS A 134 8.38 -22.52 5.66
CA HIS A 134 8.95 -21.81 4.52
C HIS A 134 9.77 -20.58 4.93
N ALA A 135 9.91 -20.30 6.24
CA ALA A 135 10.58 -19.11 6.77
C ALA A 135 11.98 -18.85 6.21
N LYS A 136 12.76 -19.93 5.98
CA LYS A 136 14.15 -19.85 5.48
C LYS A 136 14.24 -19.87 3.95
N LYS A 137 13.15 -20.12 3.22
CA LYS A 137 13.14 -20.14 1.76
C LYS A 137 13.22 -18.71 1.21
N ASN A 138 13.67 -18.59 -0.04
CA ASN A 138 13.57 -17.36 -0.81
C ASN A 138 12.20 -17.27 -1.49
N PRO A 139 11.71 -16.07 -1.83
CA PRO A 139 10.43 -15.90 -2.53
C PRO A 139 10.29 -16.73 -3.81
N SER A 140 11.36 -16.89 -4.59
CA SER A 140 11.37 -17.71 -5.82
C SER A 140 11.06 -19.19 -5.60
N GLN A 141 11.13 -19.67 -4.37
CA GLN A 141 10.83 -21.05 -3.99
C GLN A 141 9.38 -21.25 -3.50
N LEU A 142 8.57 -20.21 -3.59
CA LEU A 142 7.17 -20.18 -3.18
C LEU A 142 6.23 -20.16 -4.38
N SER A 143 5.04 -20.74 -4.22
CA SER A 143 3.95 -20.53 -5.18
C SER A 143 3.41 -19.10 -5.10
N GLY A 144 2.69 -18.64 -6.14
CA GLY A 144 2.07 -17.30 -6.16
C GLY A 144 1.17 -17.05 -4.95
N GLY A 145 0.32 -18.01 -4.57
CA GLY A 145 -0.53 -17.90 -3.39
C GLY A 145 0.25 -17.90 -2.06
N GLN A 146 1.42 -18.56 -2.00
CA GLN A 146 2.31 -18.48 -0.84
C GLN A 146 2.98 -17.11 -0.75
N MET A 147 3.48 -16.57 -1.88
CA MET A 147 4.04 -15.22 -1.94
C MET A 147 3.02 -14.16 -1.53
N GLN A 148 1.77 -14.31 -1.96
CA GLN A 148 0.68 -13.40 -1.57
C GLN A 148 0.44 -13.43 -0.06
N ARG A 149 0.39 -14.61 0.56
CA ARG A 149 0.24 -14.72 2.02
C ARG A 149 1.43 -14.16 2.82
N VAL A 150 2.63 -14.15 2.24
CA VAL A 150 3.80 -13.49 2.84
C VAL A 150 3.70 -11.97 2.74
N ALA A 151 3.07 -11.46 1.66
CA ALA A 151 2.96 -10.03 1.39
C ALA A 151 1.84 -9.33 2.18
N ILE A 152 0.90 -10.08 2.76
CA ILE A 152 -0.20 -9.58 3.60
C ILE A 152 0.26 -9.41 5.05
#